data_bdb959e9cca5abc33d04e6368a9b7f06
#
_entry.id   bdb959e9cca5abc33d04e6368a9b7f06
#
_cell.length_a   1.000
_cell.length_b   1.000
_cell.length_c   1.000
_cell.angle_alpha   90.00
_cell.angle_beta   90.00
_cell.angle_gamma   90.00
#
_symmetry.space_group_name_H-M   'P 1'
#
loop_
_entity.id
_entity.type
_entity.pdbx_description
1 polymer ?
#
loop_
_entity_poly.entity_id
_entity_poly.type
_entity_poly.pdbx_seq_one_letter_code
_entity_poly.pdbx_strand_id
1 'polypeptide(L)'
;MKTYWKLLAVLTAAGALFCTACNNDDENGGAPSLEGEIASGTTLEGNITKDAYLLQNGTYRLSGGVHVKAGATLHIAPGVNIVAVDDDKVDYILIEQGARIDAQGTAASPIVMTSEKKSAGAWGGLHICGYAHTNAGTGVLSEIGNAPYGGSNDADNSGTLRYIRLEYTGYAFDEEHEANGISFYGVGNGTTVEYLQAYKGSDDGFEFFGGSVNIKHMVVTSCSDDSYDWTEGWNGRGQFLVAWQDAGAGYDCDCLMECDNNGNNFAATPVAHPVLTNLTLVGNGSDSQGVRLRAGTQVEISNAIVTGKTKCITVETSETETALKEGVSKLEYVSMSSELNSKEGIYTNAMFLDGSYNSTDYTNTLTGNYIGTIDGGKTLSDSFFTAAPYRGAVPADDDWTRGWTL
;
A
#
# COMPACT_ATOMS: atom_id res chain seq x y z
N MET A 1 -24.36 6.37 10.89
CA MET A 1 -24.54 7.79 10.57
C MET A 1 -25.00 7.89 9.13
N LYS A 2 -26.00 8.72 8.83
CA LYS A 2 -26.71 8.68 7.55
C LYS A 2 -25.88 9.35 6.46
N THR A 3 -25.58 8.61 5.41
CA THR A 3 -24.90 9.04 4.19
C THR A 3 -25.80 10.00 3.41
N TYR A 4 -25.36 11.22 3.20
CA TYR A 4 -26.05 12.17 2.34
C TYR A 4 -25.48 12.11 0.92
N TRP A 5 -25.94 11.16 0.12
CA TRP A 5 -25.93 11.32 -1.32
C TRP A 5 -27.36 11.63 -1.76
N LYS A 6 -27.62 12.89 -2.04
CA LYS A 6 -28.89 13.28 -2.66
C LYS A 6 -28.80 12.99 -4.16
N LEU A 7 -29.63 12.07 -4.63
CA LEU A 7 -29.97 11.98 -6.05
C LEU A 7 -30.53 13.34 -6.50
N LEU A 8 -29.82 14.04 -7.36
CA LEU A 8 -30.37 15.17 -8.09
C LEU A 8 -30.76 14.68 -9.49
N ALA A 9 -32.07 14.69 -9.76
CA ALA A 9 -32.61 14.46 -11.08
C ALA A 9 -32.22 15.65 -11.99
N VAL A 10 -31.60 15.33 -13.14
CA VAL A 10 -31.18 16.34 -14.12
C VAL A 10 -32.40 16.81 -14.90
N LEU A 11 -32.74 18.09 -14.76
CA LEU A 11 -33.53 18.82 -15.75
C LEU A 11 -32.52 19.54 -16.69
N THR A 12 -32.55 19.18 -17.95
CA THR A 12 -31.81 19.86 -19.00
C THR A 12 -32.43 21.21 -19.28
N ALA A 13 -31.67 22.29 -19.05
CA ALA A 13 -31.94 23.58 -19.64
C ALA A 13 -30.66 24.10 -20.26
N ALA A 14 -30.63 24.18 -21.59
CA ALA A 14 -29.57 24.80 -22.35
C ALA A 14 -29.60 26.32 -22.11
N GLY A 15 -28.53 26.83 -21.53
CA GLY A 15 -28.30 28.27 -21.36
C GLY A 15 -26.84 28.58 -21.65
N ALA A 16 -26.58 29.15 -22.83
CA ALA A 16 -25.25 29.65 -23.17
C ALA A 16 -24.98 30.91 -22.31
N LEU A 17 -23.99 30.84 -21.43
CA LEU A 17 -23.41 32.00 -20.78
C LEU A 17 -22.04 32.32 -21.41
N PHE A 18 -21.98 33.47 -22.06
CA PHE A 18 -20.74 34.12 -22.44
C PHE A 18 -20.04 34.60 -21.16
N CYS A 19 -18.89 34.03 -20.83
CA CYS A 19 -17.96 34.62 -19.88
C CYS A 19 -17.10 35.65 -20.59
N THR A 20 -17.32 36.93 -20.26
CA THR A 20 -16.41 38.03 -20.58
C THR A 20 -15.15 37.86 -19.74
N ALA A 21 -14.02 37.74 -20.41
CA ALA A 21 -12.69 37.79 -19.77
C ALA A 21 -12.48 39.18 -19.17
N CYS A 22 -12.28 39.28 -17.86
CA CYS A 22 -11.61 40.41 -17.25
C CYS A 22 -10.12 40.07 -17.12
N ASN A 23 -9.30 40.75 -17.87
CA ASN A 23 -7.88 40.82 -17.63
C ASN A 23 -7.60 41.44 -16.27
N ASN A 24 -6.94 40.73 -15.40
CA ASN A 24 -6.09 41.32 -14.37
C ASN A 24 -4.71 40.65 -14.51
N ASP A 25 -3.75 41.47 -14.99
CA ASP A 25 -2.34 41.15 -15.00
C ASP A 25 -1.84 41.13 -13.56
N ASP A 26 -1.72 39.94 -12.95
CA ASP A 26 -0.87 39.72 -11.80
C ASP A 26 0.19 38.71 -12.21
N GLU A 27 1.36 39.23 -12.50
CA GLU A 27 2.61 38.49 -12.72
C GLU A 27 3.04 37.81 -11.40
N ASN A 28 2.43 36.65 -11.09
CA ASN A 28 2.99 35.67 -10.16
C ASN A 28 2.68 34.29 -10.74
N GLY A 29 3.66 33.71 -11.46
CA GLY A 29 3.53 32.43 -12.12
C GLY A 29 3.45 31.23 -11.15
N GLY A 30 2.47 31.23 -10.26
CA GLY A 30 2.07 30.05 -9.49
C GLY A 30 1.20 29.14 -10.36
N ALA A 31 1.43 27.84 -10.32
CA ALA A 31 0.57 26.85 -10.94
C ALA A 31 -0.90 27.06 -10.50
N PRO A 32 -1.89 26.88 -11.39
CA PRO A 32 -3.29 27.07 -11.06
C PRO A 32 -3.69 26.21 -9.86
N SER A 33 -4.39 26.80 -8.88
CA SER A 33 -4.94 26.06 -7.75
C SER A 33 -6.14 25.24 -8.22
N LEU A 34 -6.09 23.92 -8.00
CA LEU A 34 -7.21 23.01 -8.27
C LEU A 34 -8.19 23.08 -7.09
N GLU A 35 -9.45 23.46 -7.32
CA GLU A 35 -10.49 23.52 -6.28
C GLU A 35 -11.90 23.27 -6.85
N GLY A 36 -12.82 22.81 -5.99
CA GLY A 36 -14.19 22.52 -6.37
C GLY A 36 -14.34 21.34 -7.32
N GLU A 37 -15.39 21.34 -8.14
CA GLU A 37 -15.60 20.29 -9.13
C GLU A 37 -14.65 20.48 -10.32
N ILE A 38 -13.81 19.48 -10.56
CA ILE A 38 -12.85 19.48 -11.64
C ILE A 38 -13.43 18.72 -12.85
N ALA A 39 -13.51 19.38 -13.99
CA ALA A 39 -14.06 18.79 -15.21
C ALA A 39 -13.20 17.62 -15.70
N SER A 40 -13.85 16.56 -16.22
CA SER A 40 -13.15 15.46 -16.89
C SER A 40 -12.32 15.98 -18.09
N GLY A 41 -11.13 15.45 -18.28
CA GLY A 41 -10.18 15.89 -19.27
C GLY A 41 -9.18 16.95 -18.76
N THR A 42 -9.37 17.48 -17.55
CA THR A 42 -8.44 18.43 -16.93
C THR A 42 -7.09 17.75 -16.66
N THR A 43 -6.01 18.50 -16.85
CA THR A 43 -4.68 18.11 -16.37
C THR A 43 -4.53 18.55 -14.91
N LEU A 44 -4.21 17.59 -14.05
CA LEU A 44 -3.93 17.79 -12.63
C LEU A 44 -2.46 18.13 -12.47
N GLU A 45 -2.14 19.28 -11.88
CA GLU A 45 -0.79 19.78 -11.64
C GLU A 45 -0.81 20.82 -10.51
N GLY A 46 0.19 20.82 -9.62
CA GLY A 46 0.40 21.85 -8.62
C GLY A 46 -0.37 21.61 -7.32
N ASN A 47 -0.95 22.66 -6.73
CA ASN A 47 -1.45 22.60 -5.37
C ASN A 47 -2.98 22.53 -5.30
N ILE A 48 -3.49 21.68 -4.40
CA ILE A 48 -4.87 21.62 -3.95
C ILE A 48 -4.90 22.23 -2.54
N THR A 49 -5.39 23.46 -2.40
CA THR A 49 -5.43 24.23 -1.14
C THR A 49 -6.81 24.30 -0.54
N LYS A 50 -7.83 23.82 -1.24
CA LYS A 50 -9.22 23.65 -0.83
C LYS A 50 -9.74 22.34 -1.39
N ASP A 51 -10.91 21.90 -0.93
CA ASP A 51 -11.50 20.66 -1.40
C ASP A 51 -11.66 20.64 -2.92
N ALA A 52 -11.20 19.53 -3.54
CA ALA A 52 -11.25 19.29 -4.97
C ALA A 52 -11.96 17.96 -5.25
N TYR A 53 -12.80 17.92 -6.30
CA TYR A 53 -13.68 16.79 -6.58
C TYR A 53 -13.45 16.27 -8.00
N LEU A 54 -12.90 15.06 -8.13
CA LEU A 54 -12.84 14.33 -9.38
C LEU A 54 -14.13 13.54 -9.58
N LEU A 55 -14.87 13.89 -10.64
CA LEU A 55 -16.24 13.44 -10.83
C LEU A 55 -16.33 11.99 -11.33
N GLN A 56 -17.40 11.30 -10.96
CA GLN A 56 -17.63 9.90 -11.28
C GLN A 56 -17.42 9.57 -12.77
N ASN A 57 -16.67 8.48 -13.04
CA ASN A 57 -16.30 8.03 -14.38
C ASN A 57 -15.49 9.08 -15.20
N GLY A 58 -14.96 10.12 -14.55
CA GLY A 58 -14.10 11.10 -15.18
C GLY A 58 -12.72 10.52 -15.51
N THR A 59 -12.08 11.05 -16.55
CA THR A 59 -10.68 10.77 -16.88
C THR A 59 -9.89 12.05 -16.74
N TYR A 60 -8.78 11.99 -16.01
CA TYR A 60 -7.92 13.13 -15.72
C TYR A 60 -6.49 12.79 -16.13
N ARG A 61 -5.77 13.80 -16.60
CA ARG A 61 -4.34 13.69 -16.91
C ARG A 61 -3.57 14.15 -15.68
N LEU A 62 -2.48 13.47 -15.34
CA LEU A 62 -1.55 13.91 -14.31
C LEU A 62 -0.26 14.35 -15.01
N SER A 63 0.22 15.57 -14.74
CA SER A 63 1.47 16.09 -15.31
C SER A 63 2.22 16.88 -14.24
N GLY A 64 3.27 16.26 -13.69
CA GLY A 64 4.00 16.77 -12.53
C GLY A 64 3.34 16.42 -11.19
N GLY A 65 3.90 16.96 -10.12
CA GLY A 65 3.42 16.70 -8.76
C GLY A 65 2.11 17.41 -8.45
N VAL A 66 1.15 16.69 -7.87
CA VAL A 66 -0.05 17.24 -7.24
C VAL A 66 0.09 17.18 -5.73
N HIS A 67 0.05 18.31 -5.06
CA HIS A 67 0.19 18.43 -3.61
C HIS A 67 -1.13 18.83 -2.97
N VAL A 68 -1.72 17.95 -2.18
CA VAL A 68 -2.90 18.28 -1.37
C VAL A 68 -2.41 18.88 -0.06
N LYS A 69 -2.74 20.15 0.17
CA LYS A 69 -2.22 20.92 1.30
C LYS A 69 -3.11 20.79 2.54
N ALA A 70 -2.52 21.02 3.70
CA ALA A 70 -3.22 20.95 4.99
C ALA A 70 -4.56 21.69 4.97
N GLY A 71 -5.61 21.01 5.44
CA GLY A 71 -6.99 21.52 5.48
C GLY A 71 -7.79 21.27 4.22
N ALA A 72 -7.19 20.79 3.12
CA ALA A 72 -7.89 20.42 1.89
C ALA A 72 -8.12 18.89 1.82
N THR A 73 -9.14 18.49 1.07
CA THR A 73 -9.42 17.08 0.74
C THR A 73 -9.50 16.90 -0.78
N LEU A 74 -8.78 15.89 -1.29
CA LEU A 74 -8.97 15.42 -2.65
C LEU A 74 -10.02 14.31 -2.65
N HIS A 75 -11.18 14.60 -3.23
CA HIS A 75 -12.27 13.64 -3.39
C HIS A 75 -12.20 12.99 -4.77
N ILE A 76 -12.17 11.66 -4.81
CA ILE A 76 -12.11 10.88 -6.05
C ILE A 76 -13.30 9.92 -6.09
N ALA A 77 -14.22 10.17 -7.01
CA ALA A 77 -15.44 9.38 -7.14
C ALA A 77 -15.21 8.02 -7.83
N PRO A 78 -16.15 7.05 -7.69
CA PRO A 78 -16.04 5.74 -8.34
C PRO A 78 -15.85 5.83 -9.86
N GLY A 79 -14.98 4.95 -10.40
CA GLY A 79 -14.73 4.84 -11.85
C GLY A 79 -13.85 5.95 -12.44
N VAL A 80 -13.29 6.81 -11.59
CA VAL A 80 -12.32 7.82 -12.03
C VAL A 80 -11.05 7.14 -12.54
N ASN A 81 -10.52 7.66 -13.66
CA ASN A 81 -9.21 7.31 -14.19
C ASN A 81 -8.28 8.52 -14.09
N ILE A 82 -7.14 8.35 -13.45
CA ILE A 82 -6.03 9.32 -13.43
C ILE A 82 -4.90 8.71 -14.24
N VAL A 83 -4.47 9.42 -15.27
CA VAL A 83 -3.49 8.93 -16.24
C VAL A 83 -2.27 9.86 -16.25
N ALA A 84 -1.15 9.40 -15.73
CA ALA A 84 0.12 10.07 -15.81
C ALA A 84 0.56 10.18 -17.27
N VAL A 85 0.95 11.38 -17.70
CA VAL A 85 1.28 11.64 -19.11
C VAL A 85 2.74 11.27 -19.38
N ASP A 86 3.04 10.90 -20.61
CA ASP A 86 4.43 10.65 -21.04
C ASP A 86 5.08 11.98 -21.47
N ASP A 87 5.49 12.79 -20.48
CA ASP A 87 6.22 14.03 -20.68
C ASP A 87 7.52 14.07 -19.86
N ASP A 88 8.21 15.19 -19.83
CA ASP A 88 9.49 15.33 -19.12
C ASP A 88 9.32 15.64 -17.62
N LYS A 89 8.11 15.58 -17.08
CA LYS A 89 7.82 15.81 -15.65
C LYS A 89 7.71 14.50 -14.89
N VAL A 90 7.93 14.58 -13.59
CA VAL A 90 7.69 13.46 -12.69
C VAL A 90 6.30 13.59 -12.11
N ASP A 91 5.44 12.65 -12.44
CA ASP A 91 4.04 12.62 -12.06
C ASP A 91 3.87 11.89 -10.73
N TYR A 92 3.25 12.52 -9.74
CA TYR A 92 2.90 11.90 -8.46
C TYR A 92 1.77 12.65 -7.77
N ILE A 93 1.14 12.00 -6.79
CA ILE A 93 0.15 12.63 -5.92
C ILE A 93 0.65 12.56 -4.47
N LEU A 94 0.74 13.70 -3.78
CA LEU A 94 1.19 13.80 -2.40
C LEU A 94 0.11 14.43 -1.52
N ILE A 95 -0.32 13.66 -0.52
CA ILE A 95 -1.23 14.11 0.53
C ILE A 95 -0.36 14.54 1.71
N GLU A 96 -0.20 15.85 1.90
CA GLU A 96 0.66 16.39 2.96
C GLU A 96 0.00 16.27 4.34
N GLN A 97 0.78 16.41 5.40
CA GLN A 97 0.25 16.38 6.77
C GLN A 97 -0.92 17.37 6.96
N GLY A 98 -2.02 16.87 7.51
CA GLY A 98 -3.23 17.66 7.73
C GLY A 98 -4.11 17.82 6.48
N ALA A 99 -3.70 17.30 5.34
CA ALA A 99 -4.54 17.10 4.18
C ALA A 99 -5.26 15.75 4.24
N ARG A 100 -6.19 15.50 3.32
CA ARG A 100 -6.93 14.24 3.26
C ARG A 100 -7.14 13.79 1.81
N ILE A 101 -7.31 12.48 1.65
CA ILE A 101 -7.81 11.86 0.43
C ILE A 101 -9.10 11.10 0.73
N ASP A 102 -10.15 11.31 -0.05
CA ASP A 102 -11.39 10.54 0.00
C ASP A 102 -11.62 9.89 -1.36
N ALA A 103 -11.00 8.72 -1.55
CA ALA A 103 -10.98 7.99 -2.81
C ALA A 103 -11.72 6.67 -2.64
N GLN A 104 -13.00 6.64 -2.99
CA GLN A 104 -13.88 5.51 -2.76
C GLN A 104 -14.46 4.98 -4.07
N GLY A 105 -13.75 4.05 -4.69
CA GLY A 105 -14.26 3.22 -5.78
C GLY A 105 -15.23 2.14 -5.30
N THR A 106 -15.59 1.25 -6.20
CA THR A 106 -16.36 0.03 -5.93
C THR A 106 -15.79 -1.12 -6.76
N ALA A 107 -16.12 -2.37 -6.43
CA ALA A 107 -15.69 -3.50 -7.24
C ALA A 107 -16.15 -3.41 -8.71
N ALA A 108 -17.33 -2.81 -8.97
CA ALA A 108 -17.85 -2.61 -10.32
C ALA A 108 -17.31 -1.34 -11.02
N SER A 109 -16.75 -0.42 -10.26
CA SER A 109 -16.23 0.87 -10.74
C SER A 109 -15.03 1.28 -9.90
N PRO A 110 -13.90 0.56 -10.01
CA PRO A 110 -12.68 0.90 -9.27
C PRO A 110 -12.13 2.25 -9.76
N ILE A 111 -11.42 2.93 -8.89
CA ILE A 111 -10.57 4.05 -9.28
C ILE A 111 -9.28 3.47 -9.88
N VAL A 112 -8.85 4.00 -11.01
CA VAL A 112 -7.62 3.55 -11.68
C VAL A 112 -6.65 4.72 -11.76
N MET A 113 -5.46 4.54 -11.20
CA MET A 113 -4.33 5.45 -11.33
C MET A 113 -3.25 4.74 -12.13
N THR A 114 -2.91 5.27 -13.29
CA THR A 114 -2.09 4.56 -14.27
C THR A 114 -1.28 5.56 -15.11
N SER A 115 -0.52 5.08 -16.10
CA SER A 115 0.26 5.92 -17.01
C SER A 115 -0.07 5.62 -18.49
N GLU A 116 0.12 6.59 -19.35
CA GLU A 116 0.07 6.41 -20.82
C GLU A 116 1.09 5.38 -21.28
N LYS A 117 2.26 5.34 -20.65
CA LYS A 117 3.40 4.51 -21.05
C LYS A 117 3.23 3.01 -20.74
N LYS A 118 2.38 2.64 -19.79
CA LYS A 118 2.10 1.24 -19.41
C LYS A 118 3.34 0.38 -19.18
N SER A 119 4.37 0.95 -18.57
CA SER A 119 5.60 0.27 -18.17
C SER A 119 5.95 0.59 -16.71
N ALA A 120 6.53 -0.36 -15.99
CA ALA A 120 7.03 -0.16 -14.64
C ALA A 120 7.92 1.10 -14.58
N GLY A 121 7.81 1.88 -13.52
CA GLY A 121 8.55 3.13 -13.33
C GLY A 121 7.99 4.34 -14.12
N ALA A 122 6.82 4.21 -14.72
CA ALA A 122 6.30 5.27 -15.59
C ALA A 122 5.84 6.52 -14.83
N TRP A 123 5.54 6.42 -13.54
CA TRP A 123 5.12 7.55 -12.69
C TRP A 123 5.36 7.27 -11.20
N GLY A 124 5.28 8.31 -10.39
CA GLY A 124 5.72 8.32 -9.00
C GLY A 124 4.65 7.94 -7.96
N GLY A 125 3.52 7.36 -8.31
CA GLY A 125 2.59 6.79 -7.32
C GLY A 125 1.87 7.80 -6.43
N LEU A 126 1.39 7.30 -5.27
CA LEU A 126 0.64 8.05 -4.27
C LEU A 126 1.38 8.06 -2.92
N HIS A 127 1.60 9.24 -2.36
CA HIS A 127 2.30 9.44 -1.10
C HIS A 127 1.38 10.08 -0.07
N ILE A 128 1.37 9.58 1.16
CA ILE A 128 0.49 10.07 2.22
C ILE A 128 1.30 10.32 3.48
N CYS A 129 1.34 11.57 3.95
CA CYS A 129 2.05 11.99 5.15
C CYS A 129 1.07 12.23 6.30
N GLY A 130 1.23 11.48 7.39
CA GLY A 130 0.39 11.54 8.59
C GLY A 130 1.13 12.05 9.82
N TYR A 131 0.40 12.16 10.93
CA TYR A 131 0.89 12.61 12.24
C TYR A 131 1.13 11.47 13.24
N ALA A 132 1.08 10.21 12.81
CA ALA A 132 1.41 9.10 13.70
C ALA A 132 2.92 8.98 13.91
N HIS A 133 3.34 8.07 14.78
CA HIS A 133 4.74 7.92 15.16
C HIS A 133 5.65 7.49 13.99
N THR A 134 6.92 7.82 14.10
CA THR A 134 8.04 7.19 13.39
C THR A 134 9.22 7.07 14.34
N ASN A 135 10.05 6.06 14.19
CA ASN A 135 11.28 5.92 14.94
C ASN A 135 12.53 6.44 14.18
N ALA A 136 12.34 7.03 13.01
CA ALA A 136 13.41 7.70 12.27
C ALA A 136 13.85 9.03 12.91
N GLY A 137 13.07 9.54 13.87
CA GLY A 137 13.39 10.78 14.59
C GLY A 137 12.43 11.92 14.30
N THR A 138 12.90 13.15 14.49
CA THR A 138 12.09 14.36 14.27
C THR A 138 12.55 15.12 13.05
N GLY A 139 11.61 15.72 12.32
CA GLY A 139 11.89 16.53 11.13
C GLY A 139 12.24 15.70 9.91
N VAL A 140 11.80 14.46 9.88
CA VAL A 140 11.91 13.58 8.70
C VAL A 140 11.02 14.07 7.57
N LEU A 141 11.46 13.81 6.35
CA LEU A 141 10.78 14.21 5.12
C LEU A 141 10.53 12.99 4.25
N SER A 142 9.40 12.99 3.54
CA SER A 142 9.09 11.97 2.55
C SER A 142 10.13 11.95 1.43
N GLU A 143 10.42 10.79 0.89
CA GLU A 143 11.35 10.61 -0.22
C GLU A 143 10.92 11.42 -1.44
N ILE A 144 9.63 11.44 -1.69
CA ILE A 144 9.05 12.18 -2.80
C ILE A 144 8.37 13.45 -2.28
N GLY A 145 8.70 14.59 -2.89
CA GLY A 145 8.09 15.89 -2.58
C GLY A 145 8.61 16.56 -1.31
N ASN A 146 9.52 15.93 -0.55
CA ASN A 146 10.13 16.49 0.66
C ASN A 146 9.10 17.03 1.67
N ALA A 147 8.00 16.34 1.86
CA ALA A 147 6.95 16.73 2.81
C ALA A 147 7.25 16.19 4.21
N PRO A 148 7.04 16.98 5.27
CA PRO A 148 7.24 16.49 6.64
C PRO A 148 6.19 15.43 6.97
N TYR A 149 6.59 14.43 7.79
CA TYR A 149 5.71 13.42 8.33
C TYR A 149 6.08 13.03 9.76
N GLY A 150 5.25 12.17 10.35
CA GLY A 150 5.47 11.70 11.70
C GLY A 150 4.97 12.67 12.78
N GLY A 151 4.84 12.16 13.98
CA GLY A 151 4.31 12.88 15.13
C GLY A 151 4.06 11.95 16.31
N SER A 152 2.95 12.14 17.00
CA SER A 152 2.57 11.34 18.16
C SER A 152 1.05 11.01 18.18
N ASN A 153 0.37 11.21 17.06
CA ASN A 153 -1.06 10.94 16.96
C ASN A 153 -1.33 9.66 16.17
N ASP A 154 -1.23 8.50 16.81
CA ASP A 154 -1.49 7.22 16.17
C ASP A 154 -2.93 7.05 15.69
N ALA A 155 -3.86 7.88 16.16
CA ALA A 155 -5.23 7.93 15.67
C ALA A 155 -5.44 8.94 14.53
N ASP A 156 -4.36 9.46 13.95
CA ASP A 156 -4.42 10.36 12.78
C ASP A 156 -5.23 9.75 11.64
N ASN A 157 -5.89 10.63 10.88
CA ASN A 157 -6.79 10.23 9.81
C ASN A 157 -6.53 11.05 8.54
N SER A 158 -5.78 10.46 7.63
CA SER A 158 -5.49 11.01 6.31
C SER A 158 -6.58 10.74 5.27
N GLY A 159 -7.66 10.03 5.64
CA GLY A 159 -8.82 9.84 4.77
C GLY A 159 -9.27 8.41 4.57
N THR A 160 -9.80 8.13 3.37
CA THR A 160 -10.33 6.82 2.98
C THR A 160 -9.86 6.45 1.58
N LEU A 161 -9.25 5.27 1.47
CA LEU A 161 -8.85 4.67 0.20
C LEU A 161 -9.57 3.32 0.06
N ARG A 162 -10.35 3.17 -1.00
CA ARG A 162 -11.10 1.93 -1.24
C ARG A 162 -11.30 1.66 -2.72
N TYR A 163 -11.07 0.41 -3.14
CA TYR A 163 -11.16 -0.05 -4.53
C TYR A 163 -10.36 0.83 -5.49
N ILE A 164 -9.05 0.89 -5.24
CA ILE A 164 -8.10 1.65 -6.05
C ILE A 164 -7.10 0.68 -6.66
N ARG A 165 -6.81 0.86 -7.94
CA ARG A 165 -5.74 0.17 -8.64
C ARG A 165 -4.69 1.16 -9.10
N LEU A 166 -3.45 0.96 -8.65
CA LEU A 166 -2.27 1.71 -9.07
C LEU A 166 -1.47 0.84 -10.03
N GLU A 167 -1.20 1.34 -11.20
CA GLU A 167 -0.54 0.58 -12.26
C GLU A 167 0.72 1.29 -12.73
N TYR A 168 1.84 0.55 -12.84
CA TYR A 168 3.08 1.00 -13.46
C TYR A 168 3.79 2.15 -12.71
N THR A 169 3.68 2.17 -11.40
CA THR A 169 4.40 3.07 -10.48
C THR A 169 5.90 2.77 -10.42
N GLY A 170 6.64 3.44 -9.55
CA GLY A 170 8.03 3.11 -9.26
C GLY A 170 9.03 4.04 -9.92
N TYR A 171 8.67 5.30 -10.23
CA TYR A 171 9.63 6.25 -10.82
C TYR A 171 10.80 6.48 -9.88
N ALA A 172 12.03 6.20 -10.35
CA ALA A 172 13.25 6.48 -9.63
C ALA A 172 13.70 7.93 -9.87
N PHE A 173 13.77 8.74 -8.80
CA PHE A 173 14.30 10.10 -8.85
C PHE A 173 15.84 10.07 -8.85
N ASP A 174 16.41 9.18 -8.09
CA ASP A 174 17.83 8.84 -8.04
C ASP A 174 18.00 7.41 -7.45
N GLU A 175 19.23 7.00 -7.09
CA GLU A 175 19.52 5.66 -6.57
C GLU A 175 19.04 5.44 -5.10
N GLU A 176 18.61 6.49 -4.40
CA GLU A 176 18.21 6.46 -2.99
C GLU A 176 16.74 6.90 -2.79
N HIS A 177 16.08 7.43 -3.83
CA HIS A 177 14.70 7.96 -3.78
C HIS A 177 13.90 7.38 -4.92
N GLU A 178 13.16 6.34 -4.65
CA GLU A 178 12.26 5.67 -5.57
C GLU A 178 10.81 5.82 -5.10
N ALA A 179 9.88 5.72 -6.01
CA ALA A 179 8.47 5.92 -5.72
C ALA A 179 7.71 4.60 -5.75
N ASN A 180 7.07 4.27 -4.69
CA ASN A 180 6.25 3.07 -4.53
C ASN A 180 4.90 3.16 -5.23
N GLY A 181 4.11 2.09 -5.17
CA GLY A 181 2.68 2.15 -5.47
C GLY A 181 1.99 3.15 -4.54
N ILE A 182 2.04 2.88 -3.23
CA ILE A 182 1.69 3.86 -2.19
C ILE A 182 2.73 3.82 -1.08
N SER A 183 3.26 5.00 -0.72
CA SER A 183 4.07 5.19 0.49
C SER A 183 3.23 5.80 1.61
N PHE A 184 3.19 5.14 2.76
CA PHE A 184 2.47 5.58 3.96
C PHE A 184 3.48 6.12 4.99
N TYR A 185 3.70 7.41 5.01
CA TYR A 185 4.64 8.08 5.92
C TYR A 185 3.96 8.51 7.22
N GLY A 186 4.17 7.80 8.31
CA GLY A 186 3.59 8.12 9.61
C GLY A 186 2.07 8.21 9.61
N VAL A 187 1.39 7.37 8.82
CA VAL A 187 -0.08 7.39 8.69
C VAL A 187 -0.73 6.67 9.86
N GLY A 188 -1.76 7.28 10.44
CA GLY A 188 -2.45 6.77 11.62
C GLY A 188 -3.60 5.81 11.34
N ASN A 189 -4.02 5.07 12.38
CA ASN A 189 -5.06 4.04 12.31
C ASN A 189 -6.50 4.59 12.17
N GLY A 190 -6.67 5.92 12.19
CA GLY A 190 -7.93 6.56 11.80
C GLY A 190 -8.16 6.59 10.30
N THR A 191 -7.12 6.33 9.50
CA THR A 191 -7.18 6.23 8.04
C THR A 191 -7.74 4.87 7.63
N THR A 192 -8.67 4.86 6.66
CA THR A 192 -9.24 3.62 6.12
C THR A 192 -8.52 3.22 4.84
N VAL A 193 -7.97 2.01 4.79
CA VAL A 193 -7.24 1.48 3.63
C VAL A 193 -7.72 0.06 3.35
N GLU A 194 -8.54 -0.10 2.30
CA GLU A 194 -9.15 -1.37 1.95
C GLU A 194 -9.30 -1.55 0.43
N TYR A 195 -9.11 -2.77 -0.06
CA TYR A 195 -9.29 -3.11 -1.48
C TYR A 195 -8.41 -2.28 -2.41
N LEU A 196 -7.09 -2.38 -2.22
CA LEU A 196 -6.11 -1.72 -3.07
C LEU A 196 -5.29 -2.74 -3.84
N GLN A 197 -4.95 -2.41 -5.08
CA GLN A 197 -3.99 -3.18 -5.88
C GLN A 197 -2.86 -2.28 -6.35
N ALA A 198 -1.60 -2.73 -6.14
CA ALA A 198 -0.41 -2.27 -6.87
C ALA A 198 -0.09 -3.29 -7.97
N TYR A 199 0.12 -2.81 -9.19
CA TYR A 199 0.28 -3.67 -10.37
C TYR A 199 1.47 -3.21 -11.20
N LYS A 200 2.51 -4.07 -11.26
CA LYS A 200 3.68 -3.90 -12.13
C LYS A 200 4.41 -2.57 -11.94
N GLY A 201 4.69 -2.20 -10.69
CA GLY A 201 5.61 -1.12 -10.34
C GLY A 201 7.06 -1.55 -10.58
N SER A 202 8.00 -0.59 -10.67
CA SER A 202 9.44 -0.88 -10.68
C SER A 202 10.09 -0.82 -9.31
N ASP A 203 9.33 -0.42 -8.33
CA ASP A 203 9.68 -0.37 -6.92
C ASP A 203 8.57 -1.08 -6.11
N ASP A 204 8.43 -0.81 -4.81
CA ASP A 204 7.50 -1.52 -3.95
C ASP A 204 6.03 -1.36 -4.34
N GLY A 205 5.23 -2.36 -3.96
CA GLY A 205 3.80 -2.27 -4.05
C GLY A 205 3.23 -1.28 -3.02
N PHE A 206 3.50 -1.53 -1.75
CA PHE A 206 3.08 -0.70 -0.62
C PHE A 206 4.18 -0.64 0.43
N GLU A 207 4.60 0.57 0.79
CA GLU A 207 5.63 0.78 1.81
C GLU A 207 5.12 1.62 2.98
N PHE A 208 5.55 1.24 4.21
CA PHE A 208 5.10 1.83 5.46
C PHE A 208 6.28 2.38 6.27
N PHE A 209 6.43 3.69 6.29
CA PHE A 209 7.42 4.42 7.09
C PHE A 209 6.82 4.81 8.44
N GLY A 210 6.90 3.92 9.42
CA GLY A 210 6.27 4.13 10.72
C GLY A 210 4.76 4.15 10.68
N GLY A 211 4.16 4.75 11.69
CA GLY A 211 2.71 4.89 11.81
C GLY A 211 1.99 3.63 12.27
N SER A 212 0.67 3.71 12.23
CA SER A 212 -0.23 2.69 12.76
C SER A 212 -1.39 2.36 11.81
N VAL A 213 -1.28 2.75 10.54
CA VAL A 213 -2.34 2.52 9.55
C VAL A 213 -2.66 1.04 9.43
N ASN A 214 -3.96 0.72 9.40
CA ASN A 214 -4.45 -0.64 9.23
C ASN A 214 -4.85 -0.86 7.77
N ILE A 215 -4.57 -2.07 7.24
CA ILE A 215 -4.79 -2.43 5.84
C ILE A 215 -5.61 -3.71 5.71
N LYS A 216 -6.51 -3.76 4.72
CA LYS A 216 -7.34 -4.94 4.50
C LYS A 216 -7.66 -5.16 3.01
N HIS A 217 -7.66 -6.42 2.56
CA HIS A 217 -7.92 -6.78 1.16
C HIS A 217 -6.96 -6.08 0.18
N MET A 218 -5.68 -6.33 0.35
CA MET A 218 -4.63 -5.74 -0.49
C MET A 218 -4.09 -6.77 -1.47
N VAL A 219 -3.80 -6.33 -2.69
CA VAL A 219 -3.21 -7.18 -3.73
C VAL A 219 -1.98 -6.48 -4.31
N VAL A 220 -0.85 -7.17 -4.34
CA VAL A 220 0.32 -6.72 -5.10
C VAL A 220 0.61 -7.73 -6.20
N THR A 221 0.78 -7.24 -7.41
CA THR A 221 1.04 -8.06 -8.59
C THR A 221 2.32 -7.60 -9.27
N SER A 222 3.40 -8.37 -9.12
CA SER A 222 4.66 -8.20 -9.87
C SER A 222 5.23 -6.79 -9.83
N CYS A 223 5.36 -6.19 -8.64
CA CYS A 223 6.23 -5.04 -8.41
C CYS A 223 7.68 -5.53 -8.38
N SER A 224 8.63 -4.73 -8.88
CA SER A 224 10.00 -5.22 -9.16
C SER A 224 10.88 -5.29 -7.94
N ASP A 225 10.68 -4.45 -6.95
CA ASP A 225 11.31 -4.62 -5.64
C ASP A 225 10.36 -5.43 -4.75
N ASP A 226 9.91 -4.93 -3.65
CA ASP A 226 9.13 -5.70 -2.71
C ASP A 226 7.61 -5.56 -2.94
N SER A 227 6.85 -6.58 -2.57
CA SER A 227 5.40 -6.44 -2.66
C SER A 227 4.85 -5.60 -1.50
N TYR A 228 5.35 -5.83 -0.31
CA TYR A 228 5.08 -5.04 0.89
C TYR A 228 6.39 -4.77 1.61
N ASP A 229 6.66 -3.53 1.95
CA ASP A 229 7.77 -3.16 2.82
C ASP A 229 7.29 -2.39 4.05
N TRP A 230 7.98 -2.56 5.15
CA TRP A 230 7.81 -1.69 6.31
C TRP A 230 9.10 -1.42 7.05
N THR A 231 9.21 -0.20 7.52
CA THR A 231 10.32 0.29 8.32
C THR A 231 9.83 1.29 9.38
N GLU A 232 10.76 1.90 10.08
CA GLU A 232 10.53 3.04 10.98
C GLU A 232 9.48 2.85 12.07
N GLY A 233 9.26 1.60 12.49
CA GLY A 233 8.39 1.31 13.61
C GLY A 233 6.91 1.13 13.28
N TRP A 234 6.54 0.83 12.03
CA TRP A 234 5.14 0.54 11.69
C TRP A 234 4.53 -0.55 12.59
N ASN A 235 3.33 -0.28 13.15
CA ASN A 235 2.64 -1.19 14.05
C ASN A 235 1.15 -1.38 13.73
N GLY A 236 0.79 -1.26 12.48
CA GLY A 236 -0.57 -1.47 12.00
C GLY A 236 -1.05 -2.92 12.05
N ARG A 237 -2.29 -3.13 11.63
CA ARG A 237 -2.90 -4.45 11.46
C ARG A 237 -3.17 -4.70 9.99
N GLY A 238 -2.97 -5.95 9.53
CA GLY A 238 -3.25 -6.35 8.16
C GLY A 238 -4.05 -7.65 8.08
N GLN A 239 -5.06 -7.70 7.19
CA GLN A 239 -5.80 -8.92 6.92
C GLN A 239 -6.17 -9.05 5.44
N PHE A 240 -6.13 -10.28 4.92
CA PHE A 240 -6.40 -10.61 3.53
C PHE A 240 -5.42 -9.91 2.57
N LEU A 241 -4.13 -10.24 2.72
CA LEU A 241 -3.05 -9.68 1.91
C LEU A 241 -2.57 -10.70 0.88
N VAL A 242 -2.50 -10.28 -0.36
CA VAL A 242 -2.01 -11.08 -1.49
C VAL A 242 -0.77 -10.42 -2.07
N ALA A 243 0.30 -11.18 -2.24
CA ALA A 243 1.41 -10.88 -3.13
C ALA A 243 1.53 -12.01 -4.15
N TRP A 244 1.55 -11.66 -5.42
CA TRP A 244 1.80 -12.59 -6.50
C TRP A 244 2.82 -12.03 -7.49
N GLN A 245 3.89 -12.77 -7.71
CA GLN A 245 4.96 -12.42 -8.63
C GLN A 245 4.91 -13.34 -9.84
N ASP A 246 4.79 -12.78 -11.04
CA ASP A 246 4.77 -13.52 -12.29
C ASP A 246 6.14 -14.17 -12.54
N ALA A 247 6.16 -15.50 -12.71
CA ALA A 247 7.35 -16.24 -13.10
C ALA A 247 7.72 -16.06 -14.58
N GLY A 248 6.96 -15.28 -15.32
CA GLY A 248 7.21 -14.98 -16.73
C GLY A 248 8.46 -14.11 -16.92
N ALA A 249 9.08 -14.19 -18.08
CA ALA A 249 10.27 -13.41 -18.40
C ALA A 249 10.01 -11.90 -18.32
N GLY A 250 10.83 -11.16 -17.59
CA GLY A 250 10.89 -9.71 -17.61
C GLY A 250 10.48 -9.00 -16.32
N TYR A 251 10.18 -9.74 -15.25
CA TYR A 251 9.93 -9.16 -13.93
C TYR A 251 11.03 -9.62 -12.96
N ASP A 252 11.79 -8.65 -12.49
CA ASP A 252 12.77 -8.82 -11.42
C ASP A 252 12.06 -8.43 -10.12
N CYS A 253 11.46 -9.37 -9.42
CA CYS A 253 10.74 -9.13 -8.17
C CYS A 253 11.59 -9.67 -7.02
N ASP A 254 11.89 -8.81 -6.02
CA ASP A 254 12.64 -9.23 -4.84
C ASP A 254 11.71 -9.86 -3.79
N CYS A 255 11.51 -9.29 -2.62
CA CYS A 255 10.75 -9.96 -1.57
C CYS A 255 9.23 -9.90 -1.80
N LEU A 256 8.51 -10.86 -1.22
CA LEU A 256 7.06 -10.76 -1.05
C LEU A 256 6.71 -9.84 0.13
N MET A 257 7.61 -9.78 1.12
CA MET A 257 7.61 -8.80 2.20
C MET A 257 9.04 -8.54 2.68
N GLU A 258 9.49 -7.30 2.69
CA GLU A 258 10.69 -6.86 3.42
C GLU A 258 10.24 -6.19 4.73
N CYS A 259 10.94 -6.45 5.83
CA CYS A 259 10.36 -6.23 7.15
C CYS A 259 11.41 -5.71 8.13
N ASP A 260 11.47 -4.40 8.28
CA ASP A 260 12.48 -3.72 9.10
C ASP A 260 11.87 -3.01 10.31
N ASN A 261 12.63 -2.91 11.39
CA ASN A 261 12.35 -1.91 12.40
C ASN A 261 12.97 -0.57 12.02
N ASN A 262 14.29 -0.57 11.79
CA ASN A 262 15.06 0.59 11.36
C ASN A 262 16.45 0.13 10.92
N GLY A 263 16.78 0.33 9.66
CA GLY A 263 18.03 -0.15 9.06
C GLY A 263 19.30 0.45 9.67
N ASN A 264 19.20 1.62 10.31
CA ASN A 264 20.34 2.32 10.94
C ASN A 264 20.42 2.07 12.45
N ASN A 265 19.33 1.68 13.10
CA ASN A 265 19.27 1.45 14.54
C ASN A 265 18.23 0.37 14.87
N PHE A 266 18.64 -0.87 14.95
CA PHE A 266 17.77 -2.03 15.19
C PHE A 266 16.98 -1.97 16.51
N ALA A 267 17.41 -1.13 17.46
CA ALA A 267 16.74 -0.90 18.72
C ALA A 267 15.92 0.40 18.76
N ALA A 268 15.70 1.05 17.61
CA ALA A 268 14.90 2.26 17.53
C ALA A 268 13.46 2.01 18.05
N THR A 269 12.89 3.00 18.69
CA THR A 269 11.55 2.91 19.28
C THR A 269 10.65 4.06 18.82
N PRO A 270 9.34 3.82 18.63
CA PRO A 270 8.63 2.54 18.78
C PRO A 270 9.16 1.47 17.84
N VAL A 271 9.20 0.21 18.32
CA VAL A 271 9.64 -0.92 17.48
C VAL A 271 8.52 -1.31 16.50
N ALA A 272 8.88 -1.60 15.25
CA ALA A 272 7.94 -2.16 14.29
C ALA A 272 7.36 -3.47 14.82
N HIS A 273 6.03 -3.55 14.89
CA HIS A 273 5.33 -4.74 15.41
C HIS A 273 3.92 -4.88 14.80
N PRO A 274 3.80 -5.04 13.49
CA PRO A 274 2.50 -5.25 12.88
C PRO A 274 1.91 -6.62 13.23
N VAL A 275 0.57 -6.70 13.18
CA VAL A 275 -0.19 -7.95 13.35
C VAL A 275 -0.90 -8.27 12.04
N LEU A 276 -0.46 -9.34 11.37
CA LEU A 276 -0.90 -9.72 10.04
C LEU A 276 -1.54 -11.10 10.03
N THR A 277 -2.67 -11.26 9.34
CA THR A 277 -3.35 -12.55 9.24
C THR A 277 -4.01 -12.78 7.89
N ASN A 278 -4.21 -14.04 7.50
CA ASN A 278 -4.77 -14.44 6.23
C ASN A 278 -3.98 -13.90 5.02
N LEU A 279 -2.77 -14.40 4.86
CA LEU A 279 -1.84 -14.01 3.82
C LEU A 279 -1.72 -15.09 2.74
N THR A 280 -1.68 -14.70 1.47
CA THR A 280 -1.28 -15.57 0.34
C THR A 280 -0.13 -14.90 -0.40
N LEU A 281 1.07 -15.43 -0.23
CA LEU A 281 2.31 -14.88 -0.74
C LEU A 281 2.94 -15.88 -1.71
N VAL A 282 2.95 -15.53 -3.00
CA VAL A 282 3.35 -16.43 -4.10
C VAL A 282 4.46 -15.78 -4.91
N GLY A 283 5.67 -16.28 -4.79
CA GLY A 283 6.85 -15.80 -5.50
C GLY A 283 7.00 -16.35 -6.92
N ASN A 284 7.98 -15.82 -7.64
CA ASN A 284 8.26 -16.08 -9.06
C ASN A 284 9.25 -17.23 -9.32
N GLY A 285 9.64 -17.98 -8.30
CA GLY A 285 10.63 -19.06 -8.42
C GLY A 285 12.09 -18.62 -8.30
N SER A 286 12.36 -17.32 -8.10
CA SER A 286 13.71 -16.81 -7.87
C SER A 286 14.28 -17.28 -6.52
N ASP A 287 15.59 -17.11 -6.33
CA ASP A 287 16.27 -17.40 -5.07
C ASP A 287 16.29 -16.22 -4.10
N SER A 288 15.65 -15.12 -4.43
CA SER A 288 15.34 -14.05 -3.49
C SER A 288 14.35 -14.54 -2.41
N GLN A 289 14.07 -13.70 -1.43
CA GLN A 289 13.37 -14.13 -0.23
C GLN A 289 11.87 -13.92 -0.36
N GLY A 290 11.08 -14.75 0.29
CA GLY A 290 9.65 -14.56 0.42
C GLY A 290 9.35 -13.45 1.44
N VAL A 291 9.33 -13.82 2.72
CA VAL A 291 9.23 -12.86 3.83
C VAL A 291 10.62 -12.70 4.44
N ARG A 292 11.14 -11.50 4.47
CA ARG A 292 12.46 -11.16 5.00
C ARG A 292 12.30 -10.33 6.28
N LEU A 293 12.47 -10.96 7.44
CA LEU A 293 12.39 -10.30 8.74
C LEU A 293 13.80 -9.91 9.19
N ARG A 294 14.08 -8.61 9.35
CA ARG A 294 15.43 -8.12 9.69
C ARG A 294 15.43 -6.85 10.54
N ALA A 295 16.61 -6.29 10.77
CA ALA A 295 16.84 -4.97 11.38
C ALA A 295 16.06 -4.72 12.68
N GLY A 296 15.86 -5.76 13.50
CA GLY A 296 15.19 -5.65 14.80
C GLY A 296 13.67 -5.62 14.74
N THR A 297 13.04 -5.87 13.58
CA THR A 297 11.57 -5.90 13.50
C THR A 297 10.97 -6.95 14.43
N GLN A 298 9.81 -6.63 14.99
CA GLN A 298 8.88 -7.57 15.61
C GLN A 298 7.65 -7.72 14.72
N VAL A 299 6.97 -8.87 14.80
CA VAL A 299 5.78 -9.13 14.00
C VAL A 299 4.95 -10.27 14.58
N GLU A 300 3.63 -10.24 14.41
CA GLU A 300 2.77 -11.41 14.55
C GLU A 300 2.17 -11.77 13.19
N ILE A 301 2.58 -12.89 12.59
CA ILE A 301 1.99 -13.42 11.35
C ILE A 301 1.22 -14.69 11.67
N SER A 302 -0.03 -14.77 11.21
CA SER A 302 -0.84 -15.97 11.32
C SER A 302 -1.63 -16.25 10.04
N ASN A 303 -2.07 -17.52 9.88
CA ASN A 303 -2.93 -17.93 8.78
C ASN A 303 -2.33 -17.65 7.37
N ALA A 304 -1.06 -17.93 7.18
CA ALA A 304 -0.36 -17.60 5.95
C ALA A 304 -0.08 -18.82 5.06
N ILE A 305 -0.10 -18.61 3.76
CA ILE A 305 0.47 -19.48 2.73
C ILE A 305 1.61 -18.71 2.09
N VAL A 306 2.84 -19.28 2.11
CA VAL A 306 4.03 -18.68 1.51
C VAL A 306 4.69 -19.71 0.59
N THR A 307 4.79 -19.41 -0.69
CA THR A 307 5.31 -20.35 -1.68
C THR A 307 5.98 -19.64 -2.85
N GLY A 308 6.65 -20.39 -3.73
CA GLY A 308 7.22 -19.85 -4.97
C GLY A 308 8.54 -19.10 -4.81
N LYS A 309 9.16 -19.11 -3.65
CA LYS A 309 10.54 -18.66 -3.41
C LYS A 309 11.35 -19.82 -2.84
N THR A 310 12.66 -19.86 -3.11
CA THR A 310 13.53 -20.90 -2.53
C THR A 310 13.70 -20.74 -1.02
N LYS A 311 13.51 -19.51 -0.51
CA LYS A 311 13.51 -19.14 0.90
C LYS A 311 12.20 -18.44 1.23
N CYS A 312 11.18 -19.21 1.60
CA CYS A 312 9.85 -18.65 1.89
C CYS A 312 9.85 -17.64 3.04
N ILE A 313 10.56 -17.94 4.13
CA ILE A 313 10.77 -17.00 5.24
C ILE A 313 12.25 -17.02 5.61
N THR A 314 12.86 -15.84 5.64
CA THR A 314 14.21 -15.60 6.17
C THR A 314 14.11 -14.71 7.41
N VAL A 315 14.84 -15.08 8.45
CA VAL A 315 14.99 -14.23 9.64
C VAL A 315 16.47 -13.84 9.76
N GLU A 316 16.73 -12.54 9.81
CA GLU A 316 18.06 -11.95 9.88
C GLU A 316 18.16 -11.09 11.13
N THR A 317 19.39 -10.89 11.60
CA THR A 317 19.76 -10.14 12.82
C THR A 317 19.36 -10.83 14.13
N SER A 318 20.24 -10.72 15.10
CA SER A 318 20.05 -11.37 16.40
C SER A 318 18.86 -10.85 17.17
N GLU A 319 18.53 -9.57 17.01
CA GLU A 319 17.39 -8.91 17.64
C GLU A 319 16.08 -9.51 17.15
N THR A 320 15.93 -9.65 15.84
CA THR A 320 14.72 -10.21 15.20
C THR A 320 14.54 -11.69 15.54
N GLU A 321 15.61 -12.49 15.44
CA GLU A 321 15.56 -13.91 15.81
C GLU A 321 15.26 -14.09 17.31
N THR A 322 15.83 -13.26 18.17
CA THR A 322 15.56 -13.27 19.61
C THR A 322 14.11 -12.96 19.91
N ALA A 323 13.52 -11.97 19.26
CA ALA A 323 12.10 -11.63 19.44
C ALA A 323 11.16 -12.82 19.11
N LEU A 324 11.47 -13.58 18.08
CA LEU A 324 10.74 -14.83 17.74
C LEU A 324 10.97 -15.92 18.79
N LYS A 325 12.22 -16.14 19.20
CA LYS A 325 12.58 -17.15 20.20
C LYS A 325 11.92 -16.91 21.56
N GLU A 326 11.83 -15.65 21.98
CA GLU A 326 11.23 -15.24 23.24
C GLU A 326 9.70 -15.12 23.18
N GLY A 327 9.10 -15.27 21.99
CA GLY A 327 7.66 -15.22 21.78
C GLY A 327 7.09 -13.78 21.77
N VAL A 328 7.94 -12.77 21.66
CA VAL A 328 7.52 -11.39 21.39
C VAL A 328 6.95 -11.29 19.98
N SER A 329 7.68 -11.80 19.00
CA SER A 329 7.17 -12.05 17.65
C SER A 329 6.59 -13.46 17.53
N LYS A 330 5.63 -13.66 16.60
CA LYS A 330 4.96 -14.96 16.43
C LYS A 330 4.76 -15.29 14.95
N LEU A 331 5.04 -16.53 14.60
CA LEU A 331 4.69 -17.15 13.32
C LEU A 331 3.82 -18.37 13.61
N GLU A 332 2.51 -18.30 13.34
CA GLU A 332 1.55 -19.33 13.72
C GLU A 332 0.62 -19.67 12.55
N TYR A 333 0.31 -20.95 12.33
CA TYR A 333 -0.54 -21.38 11.22
C TYR A 333 0.02 -20.93 9.85
N VAL A 334 1.32 -21.03 9.67
CA VAL A 334 2.02 -20.70 8.42
C VAL A 334 2.32 -21.99 7.67
N SER A 335 1.86 -22.08 6.43
CA SER A 335 2.19 -23.16 5.50
C SER A 335 3.12 -22.62 4.42
N MET A 336 4.33 -23.16 4.35
CA MET A 336 5.32 -22.72 3.36
C MET A 336 5.98 -23.90 2.64
N SER A 337 6.55 -23.63 1.47
CA SER A 337 7.14 -24.65 0.58
C SER A 337 8.66 -24.83 0.74
N SER A 338 9.26 -24.24 1.77
CA SER A 338 10.67 -24.40 2.13
C SER A 338 10.85 -24.39 3.65
N GLU A 339 12.01 -24.81 4.13
CA GLU A 339 12.40 -24.65 5.53
C GLU A 339 12.59 -23.15 5.87
N LEU A 340 12.37 -22.77 7.12
CA LEU A 340 12.71 -21.44 7.63
C LEU A 340 14.23 -21.24 7.56
N ASN A 341 14.65 -20.13 6.98
CA ASN A 341 16.04 -19.75 6.84
C ASN A 341 16.42 -18.78 7.99
N SER A 342 17.08 -19.30 9.02
CA SER A 342 17.63 -18.52 10.13
C SER A 342 19.09 -18.16 9.81
N LYS A 343 19.44 -16.88 9.85
CA LYS A 343 20.80 -16.41 9.54
C LYS A 343 21.74 -16.49 10.74
N GLU A 344 21.24 -16.23 11.94
CA GLU A 344 22.01 -16.24 13.18
C GLU A 344 21.90 -17.59 13.91
N GLY A 345 20.97 -18.46 13.54
CA GLY A 345 20.72 -19.74 14.18
C GLY A 345 20.12 -19.66 15.58
N ILE A 346 19.53 -18.50 15.94
CA ILE A 346 18.90 -18.27 17.25
C ILE A 346 17.45 -18.77 17.24
N TYR A 347 16.69 -18.49 16.13
CA TYR A 347 15.34 -19.03 15.91
C TYR A 347 15.36 -20.01 14.74
N THR A 348 15.38 -21.28 15.04
CA THR A 348 15.62 -22.36 14.07
C THR A 348 14.34 -22.86 13.42
N ASN A 349 14.47 -23.58 12.29
CA ASN A 349 13.34 -24.28 11.66
C ASN A 349 12.65 -25.27 12.61
N ALA A 350 13.37 -25.90 13.52
CA ALA A 350 12.79 -26.77 14.53
C ALA A 350 11.89 -26.00 15.52
N MET A 351 12.27 -24.79 15.93
CA MET A 351 11.46 -23.93 16.76
C MET A 351 10.23 -23.42 16.00
N PHE A 352 10.37 -23.07 14.74
CA PHE A 352 9.25 -22.70 13.88
C PHE A 352 8.19 -23.79 13.78
N LEU A 353 8.59 -25.05 13.74
CA LEU A 353 7.68 -26.20 13.65
C LEU A 353 7.09 -26.62 15.01
N ASP A 354 7.68 -26.17 16.11
CA ASP A 354 7.30 -26.62 17.47
C ASP A 354 6.03 -25.90 17.98
N GLY A 355 4.90 -26.61 18.01
CA GLY A 355 3.66 -26.20 18.67
C GLY A 355 2.89 -25.06 18.03
N SER A 356 3.28 -24.59 16.82
CA SER A 356 2.71 -23.40 16.19
C SER A 356 1.77 -23.71 15.02
N TYR A 357 1.47 -24.98 14.77
CA TYR A 357 0.71 -25.45 13.61
C TYR A 357 1.31 -25.02 12.26
N ASN A 358 2.61 -24.79 12.22
CA ASN A 358 3.34 -24.41 11.01
C ASN A 358 3.74 -25.66 10.21
N SER A 359 3.95 -25.52 8.89
CA SER A 359 4.48 -26.56 8.04
C SER A 359 5.43 -25.99 6.98
N THR A 360 6.40 -26.80 6.54
CA THR A 360 7.43 -26.44 5.55
C THR A 360 7.38 -27.32 4.30
N ASP A 361 6.35 -28.13 4.18
CA ASP A 361 6.14 -29.12 3.11
C ASP A 361 4.92 -28.79 2.23
N TYR A 362 4.48 -27.53 2.25
CA TYR A 362 3.34 -27.12 1.46
C TYR A 362 3.57 -27.33 -0.03
N THR A 363 2.66 -28.06 -0.65
CA THR A 363 2.60 -28.18 -2.11
C THR A 363 1.53 -27.21 -2.62
N ASN A 364 1.89 -26.36 -3.57
CA ASN A 364 0.98 -25.33 -4.07
C ASN A 364 -0.29 -25.93 -4.69
N THR A 365 -1.44 -25.63 -4.09
CA THR A 365 -2.78 -26.03 -4.50
C THR A 365 -3.65 -24.86 -4.94
N LEU A 366 -3.06 -23.65 -4.98
CA LEU A 366 -3.76 -22.43 -5.37
C LEU A 366 -4.14 -22.47 -6.85
N THR A 367 -5.26 -21.85 -7.19
CA THR A 367 -5.76 -21.67 -8.55
C THR A 367 -5.78 -20.18 -8.90
N GLY A 368 -5.77 -19.83 -10.19
CA GLY A 368 -5.80 -18.41 -10.62
C GLY A 368 -4.73 -17.56 -9.94
N ASN A 369 -3.52 -18.09 -9.78
CA ASN A 369 -2.34 -17.49 -9.18
C ASN A 369 -2.31 -17.51 -7.64
N TYR A 370 -3.40 -17.15 -6.94
CA TYR A 370 -3.42 -16.99 -5.47
C TYR A 370 -4.76 -17.38 -4.82
N ILE A 371 -5.69 -17.96 -5.56
CA ILE A 371 -7.02 -18.31 -5.04
C ILE A 371 -6.98 -19.71 -4.41
N GLY A 372 -7.38 -19.81 -3.17
CA GLY A 372 -7.44 -21.03 -2.38
C GLY A 372 -7.02 -20.80 -0.94
N THR A 373 -7.51 -21.67 -0.06
CA THR A 373 -7.21 -21.62 1.38
C THR A 373 -6.97 -23.04 1.90
N ILE A 374 -6.33 -23.13 3.07
CA ILE A 374 -6.14 -24.38 3.81
C ILE A 374 -6.95 -24.30 5.09
N ASP A 375 -7.76 -25.31 5.36
CA ASP A 375 -8.57 -25.38 6.57
C ASP A 375 -7.69 -25.42 7.85
N GLY A 376 -8.23 -24.88 8.90
CA GLY A 376 -7.53 -24.79 10.20
C GLY A 376 -6.61 -23.58 10.26
N GLY A 377 -7.02 -22.63 11.06
CA GLY A 377 -6.33 -21.38 11.32
C GLY A 377 -6.72 -20.82 12.68
N LYS A 378 -6.14 -19.66 13.01
CA LYS A 378 -6.38 -18.92 14.23
C LYS A 378 -7.45 -17.83 14.00
N THR A 379 -8.30 -17.59 14.96
CA THR A 379 -9.16 -16.41 15.02
C THR A 379 -8.54 -15.41 15.99
N LEU A 380 -8.32 -14.19 15.52
CA LEU A 380 -7.85 -13.09 16.35
C LEU A 380 -9.05 -12.39 17.01
N SER A 381 -8.88 -12.00 18.29
CA SER A 381 -9.95 -11.41 19.09
C SER A 381 -10.12 -9.89 18.91
N ASP A 382 -9.14 -9.22 18.31
CA ASP A 382 -9.22 -7.79 18.04
C ASP A 382 -10.32 -7.51 16.99
N SER A 383 -11.14 -6.49 17.23
CA SER A 383 -12.32 -6.16 16.42
C SER A 383 -12.01 -5.71 15.00
N PHE A 384 -10.78 -5.38 14.69
CA PHE A 384 -10.34 -5.10 13.32
C PHE A 384 -10.45 -6.34 12.44
N PHE A 385 -10.12 -7.52 12.97
CA PHE A 385 -10.07 -8.74 12.19
C PHE A 385 -11.45 -9.38 12.01
N THR A 386 -11.75 -9.75 10.79
CA THR A 386 -12.87 -10.64 10.47
C THR A 386 -12.50 -12.08 10.84
N ALA A 387 -13.41 -12.81 11.46
CA ALA A 387 -13.19 -14.22 11.77
C ALA A 387 -12.99 -15.04 10.47
N ALA A 388 -11.77 -15.53 10.28
CA ALA A 388 -11.36 -16.28 9.09
C ALA A 388 -10.36 -17.38 9.49
N PRO A 389 -10.83 -18.48 10.15
CA PRO A 389 -9.97 -19.51 10.72
C PRO A 389 -9.45 -20.49 9.66
N TYR A 390 -8.86 -19.96 8.61
CA TYR A 390 -8.20 -20.67 7.52
C TYR A 390 -6.90 -19.96 7.14
N ARG A 391 -5.97 -20.65 6.51
CA ARG A 391 -4.72 -20.10 5.99
C ARG A 391 -4.91 -19.64 4.55
N GLY A 392 -4.35 -18.49 4.22
CA GLY A 392 -4.50 -17.84 2.93
C GLY A 392 -5.49 -16.68 2.93
N ALA A 393 -5.45 -15.86 1.88
CA ALA A 393 -6.18 -14.59 1.80
C ALA A 393 -7.49 -14.66 1.01
N VAL A 394 -7.58 -15.56 0.02
CA VAL A 394 -8.68 -15.56 -0.97
C VAL A 394 -9.34 -16.93 -1.02
N PRO A 395 -10.48 -17.15 -0.34
CA PRO A 395 -11.23 -18.39 -0.46
C PRO A 395 -11.77 -18.59 -1.88
N ALA A 396 -11.82 -19.84 -2.35
CA ALA A 396 -12.30 -20.16 -3.70
C ALA A 396 -13.80 -19.88 -3.90
N ASP A 397 -14.57 -19.91 -2.83
CA ASP A 397 -16.01 -19.62 -2.79
C ASP A 397 -16.35 -18.15 -2.49
N ASP A 398 -15.34 -17.37 -2.09
CA ASP A 398 -15.46 -15.91 -1.82
C ASP A 398 -14.25 -15.15 -2.39
N ASP A 399 -14.15 -15.16 -3.73
CA ASP A 399 -13.10 -14.44 -4.45
C ASP A 399 -13.39 -12.93 -4.46
N TRP A 400 -12.98 -12.26 -3.40
CA TRP A 400 -13.13 -10.81 -3.22
C TRP A 400 -12.25 -9.98 -4.18
N THR A 401 -11.31 -10.59 -4.91
CA THR A 401 -10.44 -9.91 -5.88
C THR A 401 -11.14 -9.72 -7.23
N ARG A 402 -12.18 -10.48 -7.49
CA ARG A 402 -12.84 -10.54 -8.79
C ARG A 402 -13.46 -9.22 -9.20
N GLY A 403 -13.14 -8.79 -10.43
CA GLY A 403 -13.81 -7.69 -11.12
C GLY A 403 -13.15 -6.32 -10.92
N TRP A 404 -12.21 -6.18 -9.98
CA TRP A 404 -11.52 -4.93 -9.77
C TRP A 404 -9.98 -5.05 -9.83
N THR A 405 -9.41 -6.23 -9.71
CA THR A 405 -7.98 -6.50 -9.89
C THR A 405 -7.65 -6.92 -11.33
N LEU A 406 -6.35 -6.85 -11.69
CA LEU A 406 -5.77 -7.33 -12.95
C LEU A 406 -5.09 -8.68 -12.77
#